data_e91cf57d7b35d020c22b45529194c0ce
#
_entry.id   e91cf57d7b35d020c22b45529194c0ce
#
_cell.length_a   1.000
_cell.length_b   1.000
_cell.length_c   1.000
_cell.angle_alpha   90.00
_cell.angle_beta   90.00
_cell.angle_gamma   90.00
#
_symmetry.space_group_name_H-M   'P 1'
#
loop_
_entity.id
_entity.type
_entity.pdbx_description
1 polymer ?
#
loop_
_entity_poly.entity_id
_entity_poly.type
_entity_poly.pdbx_seq_one_letter_code
_entity_poly.pdbx_strand_id
1 'polypeptide(L)'
;MTVVLEVRDLQKTFGAVVAAKDINVSVKEHEIVGIIGANGAGKTTFVNMVTGYLKPTSGHINFAGKNIMGLPPREITKLGISRSFQVPQVFASESVFENLLMAYAIAEETGLGVLSPLYNEERAARVDDHLTSYQISEYRNATASTLPQGIRKLLDIAMAAV
;
A
#
# COMPACT_ATOMS: atom_id res chain seq x y z
N MET A 1 -11.75 17.88 -10.58
CA MET A 1 -11.01 16.87 -9.80
C MET A 1 -11.77 15.56 -9.93
N THR A 2 -11.11 14.53 -10.44
CA THR A 2 -11.73 13.23 -10.72
C THR A 2 -11.80 12.42 -9.43
N VAL A 3 -12.89 11.68 -9.20
CA VAL A 3 -12.99 10.74 -8.07
C VAL A 3 -12.17 9.50 -8.45
N VAL A 4 -11.14 9.18 -7.66
CA VAL A 4 -10.30 7.98 -7.87
C VAL A 4 -10.76 6.79 -7.06
N LEU A 5 -11.27 6.99 -5.84
CA LEU A 5 -11.84 5.92 -5.02
C LEU A 5 -13.28 6.29 -4.65
N GLU A 6 -14.22 5.41 -4.95
CA GLU A 6 -15.61 5.54 -4.56
C GLU A 6 -16.06 4.29 -3.81
N VAL A 7 -16.58 4.48 -2.61
CA VAL A 7 -17.11 3.43 -1.75
C VAL A 7 -18.57 3.76 -1.45
N ARG A 8 -19.48 2.81 -1.67
CA ARG A 8 -20.92 2.98 -1.45
C ARG A 8 -21.48 1.82 -0.65
N ASP A 9 -22.23 2.15 0.41
CA ASP A 9 -23.00 1.24 1.26
C ASP A 9 -22.18 0.04 1.73
N LEU A 10 -20.86 0.27 1.98
CA LEU A 10 -19.93 -0.80 2.30
C LEU A 10 -20.19 -1.33 3.69
N GLN A 11 -20.34 -2.66 3.80
CA GLN A 11 -20.61 -3.34 5.05
C GLN A 11 -19.69 -4.53 5.27
N LYS A 12 -19.39 -4.80 6.53
CA LYS A 12 -18.73 -6.01 6.98
C LYS A 12 -19.34 -6.54 8.27
N THR A 13 -19.78 -7.79 8.23
CA THR A 13 -20.22 -8.54 9.39
C THR A 13 -19.36 -9.77 9.60
N PHE A 14 -19.16 -10.17 10.86
CA PHE A 14 -18.55 -11.42 11.29
C PHE A 14 -19.56 -12.15 12.18
N GLY A 15 -20.31 -13.06 11.60
CA GLY A 15 -21.46 -13.65 12.28
C GLY A 15 -22.46 -12.58 12.73
N ALA A 16 -22.71 -12.47 14.03
CA ALA A 16 -23.60 -11.46 14.61
C ALA A 16 -22.94 -10.08 14.84
N VAL A 17 -21.63 -9.97 14.67
CA VAL A 17 -20.90 -8.72 14.92
C VAL A 17 -20.83 -7.87 13.66
N VAL A 18 -21.34 -6.64 13.72
CA VAL A 18 -21.22 -5.65 12.66
C VAL A 18 -19.93 -4.87 12.87
N ALA A 19 -18.92 -5.13 12.03
CA ALA A 19 -17.61 -4.49 12.11
C ALA A 19 -17.53 -3.18 11.31
N ALA A 20 -18.37 -3.03 10.28
CA ALA A 20 -18.51 -1.83 9.48
C ALA A 20 -19.91 -1.80 8.88
N LYS A 21 -20.56 -0.63 8.86
CA LYS A 21 -21.92 -0.47 8.35
C LYS A 21 -22.07 0.86 7.62
N ASP A 22 -22.76 0.82 6.49
CA ASP A 22 -23.19 1.98 5.70
C ASP A 22 -22.04 2.97 5.41
N ILE A 23 -20.82 2.45 5.12
CA ILE A 23 -19.68 3.30 4.83
C ILE A 23 -19.80 3.84 3.41
N ASN A 24 -19.84 5.16 3.30
CA ASN A 24 -19.85 5.90 2.04
C ASN A 24 -18.68 6.90 2.06
N VAL A 25 -17.71 6.72 1.14
CA VAL A 25 -16.51 7.55 1.04
C VAL A 25 -16.17 7.78 -0.42
N SER A 26 -15.78 9.00 -0.76
CA SER A 26 -15.18 9.32 -2.05
C SER A 26 -13.86 10.04 -1.84
N VAL A 27 -12.83 9.65 -2.59
CA VAL A 27 -11.50 10.28 -2.59
C VAL A 27 -11.20 10.75 -4.00
N LYS A 28 -10.78 12.01 -4.13
CA LYS A 28 -10.42 12.62 -5.42
C LYS A 28 -8.92 12.57 -5.63
N GLU A 29 -8.51 12.80 -6.87
CA GLU A 29 -7.10 13.00 -7.20
C GLU A 29 -6.49 14.12 -6.34
N HIS A 30 -5.27 13.88 -5.85
CA HIS A 30 -4.51 14.82 -5.01
C HIS A 30 -5.19 15.18 -3.67
N GLU A 31 -6.14 14.37 -3.20
CA GLU A 31 -6.81 14.56 -1.93
C GLU A 31 -6.20 13.69 -0.84
N ILE A 32 -6.05 14.26 0.36
CA ILE A 32 -5.68 13.51 1.58
C ILE A 32 -6.93 13.39 2.44
N VAL A 33 -7.35 12.17 2.72
CA VAL A 33 -8.53 11.88 3.56
C VAL A 33 -8.09 11.25 4.88
N GLY A 34 -8.48 11.89 6.00
CA GLY A 34 -8.26 11.37 7.35
C GLY A 34 -9.45 10.55 7.86
N ILE A 35 -9.20 9.36 8.39
CA ILE A 35 -10.21 8.52 9.04
C ILE A 35 -9.99 8.56 10.56
N ILE A 36 -10.94 9.14 11.28
CA ILE A 36 -10.88 9.33 12.73
C ILE A 36 -11.99 8.50 13.39
N GLY A 37 -11.69 7.95 14.57
CA GLY A 37 -12.66 7.18 15.36
C GLY A 37 -11.97 6.42 16.50
N ALA A 38 -12.76 5.98 17.48
CA ALA A 38 -12.29 5.19 18.61
C ALA A 38 -11.69 3.83 18.18
N ASN A 39 -11.00 3.15 19.08
CA ASN A 39 -10.56 1.79 18.86
C ASN A 39 -11.79 0.88 18.70
N GLY A 40 -11.76 -0.01 17.70
CA GLY A 40 -12.92 -0.83 17.34
C GLY A 40 -13.93 -0.17 16.41
N ALA A 41 -13.80 1.11 16.05
CA ALA A 41 -14.73 1.82 15.14
C ALA A 41 -14.69 1.36 13.66
N GLY A 42 -14.01 0.28 13.34
CA GLY A 42 -13.98 -0.28 11.97
C GLY A 42 -12.95 0.34 11.02
N LYS A 43 -12.08 1.28 11.46
CA LYS A 43 -11.08 1.94 10.59
C LYS A 43 -10.19 0.94 9.85
N THR A 44 -9.58 0.01 10.58
CA THR A 44 -8.74 -1.05 10.01
C THR A 44 -9.56 -2.01 9.14
N THR A 45 -10.79 -2.30 9.51
CA THR A 45 -11.73 -3.11 8.73
C THR A 45 -11.98 -2.47 7.37
N PHE A 46 -12.26 -1.15 7.34
CA PHE A 46 -12.45 -0.39 6.12
C PHE A 46 -11.20 -0.45 5.21
N VAL A 47 -10.02 -0.14 5.76
CA VAL A 47 -8.76 -0.19 4.99
C VAL A 47 -8.50 -1.61 4.48
N ASN A 48 -8.73 -2.65 5.28
CA ASN A 48 -8.60 -4.05 4.85
C ASN A 48 -9.54 -4.41 3.70
N MET A 49 -10.76 -3.87 3.69
CA MET A 49 -11.71 -4.09 2.59
C MET A 49 -11.26 -3.42 1.30
N VAL A 50 -10.84 -2.16 1.37
CA VAL A 50 -10.36 -1.40 0.19
C VAL A 50 -9.09 -2.01 -0.39
N THR A 51 -8.22 -2.56 0.44
CA THR A 51 -6.94 -3.17 0.01
C THR A 51 -7.01 -4.68 -0.24
N GLY A 52 -8.21 -5.27 -0.21
CA GLY A 52 -8.45 -6.68 -0.57
C GLY A 52 -8.05 -7.71 0.49
N TYR A 53 -7.52 -7.29 1.66
CA TYR A 53 -7.22 -8.21 2.76
C TYR A 53 -8.46 -8.74 3.48
N LEU A 54 -9.60 -8.12 3.23
CA LEU A 54 -10.88 -8.53 3.82
C LEU A 54 -12.00 -8.36 2.79
N LYS A 55 -12.70 -9.45 2.49
CA LYS A 55 -13.86 -9.38 1.60
C LYS A 55 -15.04 -8.71 2.31
N PRO A 56 -15.63 -7.64 1.75
CA PRO A 56 -16.87 -7.05 2.24
C PRO A 56 -18.03 -8.04 2.26
N THR A 57 -19.02 -7.79 3.12
CA THR A 57 -20.28 -8.55 3.12
C THR A 57 -21.21 -8.02 2.03
N SER A 58 -21.27 -6.70 1.87
CA SER A 58 -22.07 -6.01 0.84
C SER A 58 -21.50 -4.62 0.55
N GLY A 59 -22.07 -3.93 -0.44
CA GLY A 59 -21.68 -2.60 -0.89
C GLY A 59 -20.84 -2.65 -2.17
N HIS A 60 -20.20 -1.53 -2.49
CA HIS A 60 -19.42 -1.39 -3.72
C HIS A 60 -18.12 -0.62 -3.44
N ILE A 61 -17.04 -1.04 -4.10
CA ILE A 61 -15.75 -0.32 -4.10
C ILE A 61 -15.31 -0.18 -5.55
N ASN A 62 -15.22 1.05 -6.03
CA ASN A 62 -14.69 1.38 -7.35
C ASN A 62 -13.40 2.19 -7.21
N PHE A 63 -12.39 1.81 -7.97
CA PHE A 63 -11.13 2.54 -8.07
C PHE A 63 -10.85 2.86 -9.54
N ALA A 64 -10.59 4.14 -9.85
CA ALA A 64 -10.39 4.64 -11.21
C ALA A 64 -11.47 4.11 -12.21
N GLY A 65 -12.74 4.09 -11.77
CA GLY A 65 -13.87 3.60 -12.55
C GLY A 65 -14.02 2.08 -12.65
N LYS A 66 -13.12 1.29 -12.04
CA LYS A 66 -13.18 -0.18 -12.04
C LYS A 66 -13.71 -0.70 -10.70
N ASN A 67 -14.60 -1.68 -10.73
CA ASN A 67 -15.02 -2.38 -9.53
C ASN A 67 -13.88 -3.30 -9.06
N ILE A 68 -13.46 -3.11 -7.80
CA ILE A 68 -12.38 -3.87 -7.16
C ILE A 68 -12.88 -4.82 -6.06
N MET A 69 -14.20 -4.96 -5.91
CA MET A 69 -14.80 -5.85 -4.92
C MET A 69 -14.34 -7.29 -5.07
N GLY A 70 -13.76 -7.82 -4.00
CA GLY A 70 -13.33 -9.22 -3.95
C GLY A 70 -12.06 -9.55 -4.72
N LEU A 71 -11.40 -8.57 -5.30
CA LEU A 71 -10.06 -8.76 -5.86
C LEU A 71 -9.05 -9.04 -4.73
N PRO A 72 -8.08 -9.92 -4.94
CA PRO A 72 -7.01 -10.16 -3.97
C PRO A 72 -6.06 -8.96 -3.90
N PRO A 73 -5.31 -8.77 -2.79
CA PRO A 73 -4.41 -7.63 -2.60
C PRO A 73 -3.43 -7.41 -3.76
N ARG A 74 -2.86 -8.48 -4.33
CA ARG A 74 -1.93 -8.39 -5.47
C ARG A 74 -2.57 -7.72 -6.70
N GLU A 75 -3.82 -8.01 -7.00
CA GLU A 75 -4.54 -7.40 -8.13
C GLU A 75 -4.85 -5.92 -7.84
N ILE A 76 -5.21 -5.61 -6.59
CA ILE A 76 -5.51 -4.25 -6.15
C ILE A 76 -4.24 -3.38 -6.19
N THR A 77 -3.09 -3.92 -5.77
CA THR A 77 -1.80 -3.22 -5.85
C THR A 77 -1.42 -2.91 -7.30
N LYS A 78 -1.64 -3.84 -8.23
CA LYS A 78 -1.42 -3.60 -9.68
C LYS A 78 -2.30 -2.50 -10.27
N LEU A 79 -3.42 -2.18 -9.65
CA LEU A 79 -4.28 -1.07 -10.03
C LEU A 79 -3.80 0.28 -9.47
N GLY A 80 -2.80 0.29 -8.58
CA GLY A 80 -2.22 1.49 -7.99
C GLY A 80 -2.70 1.79 -6.56
N ILE A 81 -3.38 0.84 -5.87
CA ILE A 81 -3.69 0.99 -4.45
C ILE A 81 -2.65 0.26 -3.64
N SER A 82 -1.78 1.00 -2.98
CA SER A 82 -0.77 0.46 -2.06
C SER A 82 -1.14 0.72 -0.61
N ARG A 83 -0.52 -0.02 0.30
CA ARG A 83 -0.75 0.11 1.74
C ARG A 83 0.55 -0.02 2.51
N SER A 84 0.81 0.92 3.41
CA SER A 84 1.78 0.76 4.47
C SER A 84 1.12 0.15 5.71
N PHE A 85 1.83 -0.69 6.44
CA PHE A 85 1.31 -1.36 7.63
C PHE A 85 1.75 -0.63 8.91
N GLN A 86 1.03 -0.84 10.02
CA GLN A 86 1.40 -0.29 11.33
C GLN A 86 2.78 -0.81 11.78
N VAL A 87 3.06 -2.09 11.54
CA VAL A 87 4.40 -2.67 11.66
C VAL A 87 5.02 -2.67 10.26
N PRO A 88 6.16 -1.98 10.06
CA PRO A 88 6.80 -1.91 8.76
C PRO A 88 7.09 -3.28 8.16
N GLN A 89 6.71 -3.49 6.91
CA GLN A 89 6.91 -4.73 6.17
C GLN A 89 8.17 -4.59 5.30
N VAL A 90 9.32 -4.53 5.96
CA VAL A 90 10.62 -4.41 5.31
C VAL A 90 11.43 -5.72 5.43
N PHE A 91 12.28 -5.99 4.48
CA PHE A 91 13.26 -7.08 4.54
C PHE A 91 14.38 -6.67 5.49
N ALA A 92 14.30 -7.13 6.73
CA ALA A 92 15.10 -6.64 7.85
C ALA A 92 16.61 -6.89 7.68
N SER A 93 17.01 -7.94 6.97
CA SER A 93 18.41 -8.31 6.67
C SER A 93 19.03 -7.48 5.54
N GLU A 94 18.19 -6.90 4.69
CA GLU A 94 18.62 -6.21 3.48
C GLU A 94 18.85 -4.71 3.76
N SER A 95 19.64 -4.06 2.91
CA SER A 95 19.83 -2.61 2.95
C SER A 95 18.56 -1.85 2.55
N VAL A 96 18.52 -0.56 2.86
CA VAL A 96 17.46 0.34 2.40
C VAL A 96 17.34 0.33 0.87
N PHE A 97 18.49 0.38 0.18
CA PHE A 97 18.56 0.30 -1.28
C PHE A 97 17.96 -1.00 -1.82
N GLU A 98 18.33 -2.14 -1.26
CA GLU A 98 17.84 -3.45 -1.70
C GLU A 98 16.35 -3.63 -1.44
N ASN A 99 15.84 -3.11 -0.32
CA ASN A 99 14.41 -3.09 -0.04
C ASN A 99 13.62 -2.36 -1.14
N LEU A 100 14.05 -1.15 -1.53
CA LEU A 100 13.42 -0.40 -2.62
C LEU A 100 13.64 -1.06 -3.98
N LEU A 101 14.81 -1.62 -4.23
CA LEU A 101 15.11 -2.34 -5.47
C LEU A 101 14.15 -3.52 -5.67
N MET A 102 13.85 -4.26 -4.59
CA MET A 102 12.86 -5.35 -4.61
C MET A 102 11.43 -4.82 -4.84
N ALA A 103 11.06 -3.69 -4.20
CA ALA A 103 9.76 -3.08 -4.41
C ALA A 103 9.55 -2.69 -5.88
N TYR A 104 10.54 -2.05 -6.50
CA TYR A 104 10.51 -1.73 -7.93
C TYR A 104 10.45 -2.97 -8.81
N ALA A 105 11.23 -4.02 -8.50
CA ALA A 105 11.20 -5.26 -9.27
C ALA A 105 9.83 -5.93 -9.23
N ILE A 106 9.17 -5.93 -8.06
CA ILE A 106 7.82 -6.49 -7.90
C ILE A 106 6.77 -5.66 -8.65
N ALA A 107 6.87 -4.32 -8.59
CA ALA A 107 5.94 -3.42 -9.27
C ALA A 107 6.04 -3.54 -10.81
N GLU A 108 7.24 -3.75 -11.34
CA GLU A 108 7.52 -3.91 -12.76
C GLU A 108 7.24 -5.34 -13.28
N GLU A 109 6.95 -6.30 -12.39
CA GLU A 109 6.80 -7.70 -12.77
C GLU A 109 5.63 -7.92 -13.74
N THR A 110 5.97 -8.17 -15.00
CA THR A 110 5.05 -8.57 -16.08
C THR A 110 5.35 -10.01 -16.48
N GLY A 111 4.66 -10.98 -15.89
CA GLY A 111 4.67 -12.38 -16.31
C GLY A 111 5.98 -13.14 -16.07
N LEU A 112 6.88 -13.21 -17.05
CA LEU A 112 8.16 -13.94 -16.99
C LEU A 112 9.28 -13.17 -16.25
N GLY A 113 8.98 -12.07 -15.61
CA GLY A 113 9.94 -11.19 -14.93
C GLY A 113 10.74 -11.82 -13.79
N VAL A 114 10.35 -13.00 -13.32
CA VAL A 114 11.10 -13.79 -12.31
C VAL A 114 12.53 -14.13 -12.76
N LEU A 115 12.80 -14.10 -14.06
CA LEU A 115 14.14 -14.35 -14.64
C LEU A 115 14.94 -13.06 -14.89
N SER A 116 14.35 -11.88 -14.68
CA SER A 116 15.05 -10.60 -14.86
C SER A 116 15.98 -10.34 -13.66
N PRO A 117 17.20 -9.82 -13.88
CA PRO A 117 18.09 -9.43 -12.79
C PRO A 117 17.38 -8.44 -11.86
N LEU A 118 17.52 -8.62 -10.54
CA LEU A 118 17.00 -7.69 -9.55
C LEU A 118 17.60 -6.30 -9.77
N TYR A 119 18.92 -6.25 -9.97
CA TYR A 119 19.67 -5.02 -10.24
C TYR A 119 19.75 -4.74 -11.76
N ASN A 120 19.42 -3.52 -12.14
CA ASN A 120 19.82 -2.88 -13.39
C ASN A 120 20.03 -1.38 -13.13
N GLU A 121 20.80 -0.70 -13.98
CA GLU A 121 21.20 0.70 -13.78
C GLU A 121 19.98 1.65 -13.75
N GLU A 122 18.99 1.41 -14.60
CA GLU A 122 17.78 2.25 -14.65
C GLU A 122 16.98 2.14 -13.34
N ARG A 123 16.76 0.92 -12.86
CA ARG A 123 16.06 0.70 -11.59
C ARG A 123 16.86 1.26 -10.41
N ALA A 124 18.19 1.12 -10.41
CA ALA A 124 19.05 1.68 -9.37
C ALA A 124 18.96 3.21 -9.33
N ALA A 125 18.97 3.89 -10.47
CA ALA A 125 18.80 5.34 -10.55
C ALA A 125 17.43 5.77 -10.00
N ARG A 126 16.35 5.08 -10.36
CA ARG A 126 14.99 5.35 -9.82
C ARG A 126 14.91 5.15 -8.30
N VAL A 127 15.61 4.14 -7.76
CA VAL A 127 15.73 3.96 -6.31
C VAL A 127 16.43 5.15 -5.66
N ASP A 128 17.53 5.64 -6.23
CA ASP A 128 18.27 6.75 -5.67
C ASP A 128 17.46 8.07 -5.71
N ASP A 129 16.71 8.31 -6.78
CA ASP A 129 15.76 9.44 -6.87
C ASP A 129 14.64 9.31 -5.81
N HIS A 130 14.14 8.09 -5.61
CA HIS A 130 13.10 7.81 -4.62
C HIS A 130 13.61 8.04 -3.19
N LEU A 131 14.80 7.55 -2.86
CA LEU A 131 15.46 7.80 -1.58
C LEU A 131 15.63 9.31 -1.30
N THR A 132 15.95 10.09 -2.34
CA THR A 132 16.09 11.53 -2.24
C THR A 132 14.76 12.21 -1.96
N SER A 133 13.68 11.80 -2.62
CA SER A 133 12.34 12.36 -2.42
C SER A 133 11.78 12.11 -1.01
N TYR A 134 12.15 10.99 -0.38
CA TYR A 134 11.80 10.65 1.01
C TYR A 134 12.83 11.12 2.05
N GLN A 135 13.93 11.79 1.62
CA GLN A 135 14.99 12.30 2.48
C GLN A 135 15.64 11.22 3.36
N ILE A 136 15.84 10.03 2.80
CA ILE A 136 16.50 8.89 3.46
C ILE A 136 17.74 8.38 2.72
N SER A 137 18.31 9.21 1.83
CA SER A 137 19.51 8.83 1.03
C SER A 137 20.73 8.50 1.89
N GLU A 138 20.87 9.12 3.05
CA GLU A 138 21.97 8.85 3.99
C GLU A 138 21.95 7.40 4.51
N TYR A 139 20.77 6.76 4.55
CA TYR A 139 20.58 5.38 5.00
C TYR A 139 20.67 4.36 3.87
N ARG A 140 21.00 4.76 2.65
CA ARG A 140 21.01 3.92 1.44
C ARG A 140 21.59 2.53 1.64
N ASN A 141 22.76 2.47 2.27
CA ASN A 141 23.52 1.23 2.51
C ASN A 141 23.31 0.65 3.92
N ALA A 142 22.49 1.26 4.75
CA ALA A 142 22.20 0.78 6.09
C ALA A 142 21.26 -0.41 6.04
N THR A 143 21.51 -1.43 6.86
CA THR A 143 20.61 -2.58 7.00
C THR A 143 19.30 -2.15 7.68
N ALA A 144 18.16 -2.56 7.12
CA ALA A 144 16.84 -2.12 7.59
C ALA A 144 16.58 -2.45 9.07
N SER A 145 17.14 -3.53 9.62
CA SER A 145 17.02 -3.87 11.04
C SER A 145 17.71 -2.87 11.97
N THR A 146 18.74 -2.15 11.51
CA THR A 146 19.50 -1.18 12.32
C THR A 146 18.91 0.22 12.30
N LEU A 147 17.93 0.47 11.43
CA LEU A 147 17.33 1.79 11.26
C LEU A 147 16.53 2.23 12.50
N PRO A 148 16.54 3.53 12.84
CA PRO A 148 15.56 4.10 13.75
C PRO A 148 14.14 3.79 13.31
N GLN A 149 13.21 3.63 14.26
CA GLN A 149 11.82 3.24 13.96
C GLN A 149 11.13 4.20 12.95
N GLY A 150 11.38 5.52 13.08
CA GLY A 150 10.83 6.51 12.15
C GLY A 150 11.33 6.31 10.72
N ILE A 151 12.64 6.08 10.54
CA ILE A 151 13.25 5.84 9.22
C ILE A 151 12.75 4.52 8.62
N ARG A 152 12.63 3.48 9.44
CA ARG A 152 12.04 2.19 8.99
C ARG A 152 10.60 2.36 8.52
N LYS A 153 9.82 3.23 9.18
CA LYS A 153 8.46 3.57 8.75
C LYS A 153 8.44 4.37 7.44
N LEU A 154 9.38 5.29 7.26
CA LEU A 154 9.53 6.02 5.99
C LEU A 154 9.91 5.07 4.85
N LEU A 155 10.80 4.10 5.09
CA LEU A 155 11.14 3.07 4.12
C LEU A 155 9.91 2.23 3.72
N ASP A 156 9.10 1.78 4.68
CA ASP A 156 7.86 1.03 4.42
C ASP A 156 6.87 1.84 3.57
N ILE A 157 6.75 3.15 3.83
CA ILE A 157 5.92 4.06 3.03
C ILE A 157 6.51 4.24 1.62
N ALA A 158 7.82 4.45 1.52
CA ALA A 158 8.50 4.59 0.24
C ALA A 158 8.35 3.33 -0.63
N MET A 159 8.50 2.13 -0.06
CA MET A 159 8.25 0.86 -0.76
C MET A 159 6.80 0.72 -1.24
N ALA A 160 5.83 1.22 -0.48
CA ALA A 160 4.42 1.19 -0.88
C ALA A 160 4.06 2.22 -1.96
N ALA A 161 4.90 3.22 -2.19
CA ALA A 161 4.68 4.29 -3.16
C ALA A 161 5.39 4.06 -4.52
N VAL A 162 6.05 2.92 -4.70
CA VAL A 162 6.63 2.45 -5.98
C VAL A 162 5.51 2.01 -6.98
#